data_18a10419c8c1a7d2167d851ab7f2a5a5
#
_entry.id   18a10419c8c1a7d2167d851ab7f2a5a5
#
_cell.length_a   1.000
_cell.length_b   1.000
_cell.length_c   1.000
_cell.angle_alpha   90.00
_cell.angle_beta   90.00
_cell.angle_gamma   90.00
#
_symmetry.space_group_name_H-M   'P 1'
#
loop_
_entity.id
_entity.type
_entity.pdbx_description
1 polymer ?
#
loop_
_entity_poly.entity_id
_entity_poly.type
_entity_poly.pdbx_seq_one_letter_code
_entity_poly.pdbx_strand_id
1 'polypeptide(L)'
;MLHIKVEERTRELEEQKKLLSTQASELYRQNQLLKQQNEKITKQKGQLIQMSKKVQELTVDKLAFFTNITHEFRTPLTLIVGPIERALKLSYNPQVIEQLHFVERNSKYLLSLVNQLMDFRKVESGKMEIVRNPGNFAKLLNELLVPFDAYASERGITIERRFRLPSCEIMYDEDAMHKVIVNLIGNALKFTPKGGQITIYATPFRQEEQEKLFICIRDTGPGLPEEEIDKVFNRFYQSQNKTHSSINGQSGTGIGLYLCKRIVQLHGGSICAK
;
A
#
# COMPACT_ATOMS: atom_id res chain seq x y z
N MET A 1 44.53 43.04 -66.66
CA MET A 1 44.56 41.98 -65.62
C MET A 1 44.17 42.45 -64.21
N LEU A 2 44.69 43.59 -63.70
CA LEU A 2 44.42 44.06 -62.37
C LEU A 2 42.94 44.48 -62.19
N HIS A 3 42.31 45.10 -63.14
CA HIS A 3 40.93 45.61 -63.11
C HIS A 3 39.93 44.46 -63.02
N ILE A 4 40.09 43.38 -63.77
CA ILE A 4 39.21 42.20 -63.75
C ILE A 4 39.26 41.50 -62.37
N LYS A 5 40.42 41.41 -61.76
CA LYS A 5 40.64 40.79 -60.49
C LYS A 5 40.01 41.59 -59.29
N VAL A 6 39.98 42.89 -59.46
CA VAL A 6 39.33 43.79 -58.50
C VAL A 6 37.80 43.70 -58.62
N GLU A 7 37.24 43.64 -59.83
CA GLU A 7 35.83 43.43 -60.05
C GLU A 7 35.30 42.08 -59.53
N GLU A 8 36.00 41.01 -59.74
CA GLU A 8 35.69 39.67 -59.20
C GLU A 8 35.72 39.69 -57.71
N ARG A 9 36.70 40.26 -57.04
CA ARG A 9 36.80 40.40 -55.62
C ARG A 9 35.69 41.26 -55.04
N THR A 10 35.31 42.33 -55.70
CA THR A 10 34.23 43.20 -55.27
C THR A 10 32.87 42.48 -55.30
N ARG A 11 32.68 41.68 -56.37
CA ARG A 11 31.49 40.85 -56.51
C ARG A 11 31.38 39.76 -55.44
N GLU A 12 32.48 39.04 -55.18
CA GLU A 12 32.55 38.05 -54.09
C GLU A 12 32.26 38.68 -52.74
N LEU A 13 32.79 39.86 -52.47
CA LEU A 13 32.54 40.60 -51.21
C LEU A 13 31.10 41.05 -51.07
N GLU A 14 30.46 41.46 -52.16
CA GLU A 14 29.03 41.80 -52.14
C GLU A 14 28.12 40.59 -51.89
N GLU A 15 28.45 39.44 -52.51
CA GLU A 15 27.75 38.18 -52.27
C GLU A 15 27.93 37.70 -50.83
N GLN A 16 29.14 37.75 -50.29
CA GLN A 16 29.41 37.42 -48.86
C GLN A 16 28.68 38.38 -47.92
N LYS A 17 28.67 39.68 -48.19
CA LYS A 17 27.97 40.66 -47.38
C LYS A 17 26.48 40.42 -47.39
N LYS A 18 25.88 40.04 -48.53
CA LYS A 18 24.47 39.71 -48.64
C LYS A 18 24.13 38.45 -47.87
N LEU A 19 24.98 37.40 -47.96
CA LEU A 19 24.81 36.15 -47.19
C LEU A 19 24.90 36.40 -45.68
N LEU A 20 25.89 37.15 -45.22
CA LEU A 20 26.05 37.54 -43.82
C LEU A 20 24.85 38.32 -43.29
N SER A 21 24.35 39.26 -44.09
CA SER A 21 23.13 40.04 -43.74
C SER A 21 21.92 39.12 -43.57
N THR A 22 21.75 38.13 -44.44
CA THR A 22 20.64 37.17 -44.36
C THR A 22 20.78 36.27 -43.12
N GLN A 23 21.98 35.76 -42.85
CA GLN A 23 22.27 34.97 -41.66
C GLN A 23 22.07 35.77 -40.36
N ALA A 24 22.49 37.04 -40.33
CA ALA A 24 22.29 37.91 -39.18
C ALA A 24 20.80 38.15 -38.88
N SER A 25 19.97 38.35 -39.92
CA SER A 25 18.55 38.54 -39.79
C SER A 25 17.82 37.27 -39.28
N GLU A 26 18.24 36.10 -39.79
CA GLU A 26 17.72 34.79 -39.34
C GLU A 26 18.09 34.51 -37.87
N LEU A 27 19.36 34.74 -37.51
CA LEU A 27 19.83 34.61 -36.13
C LEU A 27 19.09 35.54 -35.16
N TYR A 28 18.83 36.77 -35.57
CA TYR A 28 18.05 37.72 -34.79
C TYR A 28 16.63 37.20 -34.55
N ARG A 29 15.98 36.67 -35.60
CA ARG A 29 14.66 36.06 -35.53
C ARG A 29 14.62 34.85 -34.60
N GLN A 30 15.60 33.96 -34.70
CA GLN A 30 15.73 32.80 -33.85
C GLN A 30 15.92 33.20 -32.38
N ASN A 31 16.76 34.21 -32.11
CA ASN A 31 16.95 34.73 -30.75
C ASN A 31 15.68 35.33 -30.15
N GLN A 32 14.88 36.04 -30.94
CA GLN A 32 13.59 36.56 -30.51
C GLN A 32 12.62 35.43 -30.14
N LEU A 33 12.54 34.40 -30.99
CA LEU A 33 11.68 33.24 -30.73
C LEU A 33 12.13 32.48 -29.46
N LEU A 34 13.44 32.27 -29.33
CA LEU A 34 14.01 31.63 -28.14
C LEU A 34 13.72 32.39 -26.86
N LYS A 35 13.80 33.72 -26.90
CA LYS A 35 13.45 34.60 -25.79
C LYS A 35 11.98 34.44 -25.37
N GLN A 36 11.06 34.43 -26.34
CA GLN A 36 9.63 34.23 -26.10
C GLN A 36 9.35 32.83 -25.51
N GLN A 37 10.01 31.80 -26.04
CA GLN A 37 9.88 30.44 -25.50
C GLN A 37 10.39 30.36 -24.06
N ASN A 38 11.53 30.94 -23.75
CA ASN A 38 12.09 30.98 -22.40
C ASN A 38 11.18 31.72 -21.40
N GLU A 39 10.59 32.82 -21.81
CA GLU A 39 9.59 33.55 -20.97
C GLU A 39 8.36 32.69 -20.69
N LYS A 40 7.85 31.98 -21.72
CA LYS A 40 6.72 31.05 -21.57
C LYS A 40 7.05 29.88 -20.63
N ILE A 41 8.23 29.26 -20.81
CA ILE A 41 8.69 28.16 -19.96
C ILE A 41 8.85 28.64 -18.52
N THR A 42 9.43 29.79 -18.28
CA THR A 42 9.60 30.36 -16.94
C THR A 42 8.25 30.61 -16.25
N LYS A 43 7.27 31.14 -16.99
CA LYS A 43 5.90 31.31 -16.49
C LYS A 43 5.22 29.99 -16.14
N GLN A 44 5.33 28.99 -17.03
CA GLN A 44 4.78 27.64 -16.80
C GLN A 44 5.43 26.96 -15.60
N LYS A 45 6.77 27.07 -15.49
CA LYS A 45 7.52 26.54 -14.33
C LYS A 45 7.03 27.18 -13.01
N GLY A 46 6.82 28.49 -12.99
CA GLY A 46 6.26 29.18 -11.82
C GLY A 46 4.86 28.68 -11.43
N GLN A 47 3.97 28.52 -12.41
CA GLN A 47 2.63 27.96 -12.20
C GLN A 47 2.67 26.52 -11.67
N LEU A 48 3.57 25.69 -12.23
CA LEU A 48 3.73 24.30 -11.81
C LEU A 48 4.21 24.21 -10.34
N ILE A 49 5.15 25.05 -9.93
CA ILE A 49 5.65 25.12 -8.56
C ILE A 49 4.51 25.53 -7.60
N GLN A 50 3.74 26.54 -7.94
CA GLN A 50 2.60 26.97 -7.12
C GLN A 50 1.54 25.87 -7.00
N MET A 51 1.21 25.19 -8.11
CA MET A 51 0.25 24.09 -8.12
C MET A 51 0.74 22.92 -7.30
N SER A 52 2.02 22.55 -7.41
CA SER A 52 2.65 21.50 -6.61
C SER A 52 2.59 21.82 -5.11
N LYS A 53 2.90 23.07 -4.73
CA LYS A 53 2.81 23.52 -3.33
C LYS A 53 1.38 23.43 -2.79
N LYS A 54 0.40 23.87 -3.58
CA LYS A 54 -1.01 23.80 -3.19
C LYS A 54 -1.52 22.36 -3.03
N VAL A 55 -1.10 21.44 -3.92
CA VAL A 55 -1.40 20.01 -3.81
C VAL A 55 -0.78 19.43 -2.54
N GLN A 56 0.45 19.83 -2.21
CA GLN A 56 1.14 19.37 -1.00
C GLN A 56 0.43 19.87 0.27
N GLU A 57 0.03 21.14 0.34
CA GLU A 57 -0.74 21.72 1.44
C GLU A 57 -2.07 20.98 1.64
N LEU A 58 -2.85 20.80 0.57
CA LEU A 58 -4.11 20.04 0.60
C LEU A 58 -3.92 18.60 1.07
N THR A 59 -2.81 17.98 0.71
CA THR A 59 -2.48 16.62 1.13
C THR A 59 -2.18 16.57 2.63
N VAL A 60 -1.43 17.53 3.16
CA VAL A 60 -1.11 17.65 4.59
C VAL A 60 -2.38 17.86 5.41
N ASP A 61 -3.24 18.80 4.99
CA ASP A 61 -4.51 19.10 5.67
C ASP A 61 -5.45 17.89 5.67
N LYS A 62 -5.60 17.22 4.52
CA LYS A 62 -6.36 15.98 4.40
C LYS A 62 -5.83 14.90 5.32
N LEU A 63 -4.52 14.79 5.43
CA LEU A 63 -3.86 13.85 6.32
C LEU A 63 -4.07 14.22 7.81
N ALA A 64 -4.02 15.46 8.21
CA ALA A 64 -4.30 15.92 9.58
C ALA A 64 -5.76 15.66 9.97
N PHE A 65 -6.70 15.96 9.09
CA PHE A 65 -8.13 15.68 9.28
C PHE A 65 -8.40 14.20 9.58
N PHE A 66 -7.85 13.27 8.78
CA PHE A 66 -8.02 11.84 9.03
C PHE A 66 -7.43 11.38 10.36
N THR A 67 -6.32 12.00 10.85
CA THR A 67 -5.75 11.65 12.16
C THR A 67 -6.70 12.02 13.29
N ASN A 68 -7.20 13.24 13.25
CA ASN A 68 -8.08 13.76 14.28
C ASN A 68 -9.37 12.94 14.35
N ILE A 69 -10.03 12.73 13.21
CA ILE A 69 -11.26 11.92 13.12
C ILE A 69 -11.02 10.50 13.63
N THR A 70 -9.89 9.88 13.28
CA THR A 70 -9.58 8.52 13.73
C THR A 70 -9.42 8.44 15.25
N HIS A 71 -8.78 9.44 15.86
CA HIS A 71 -8.70 9.52 17.33
C HIS A 71 -10.06 9.74 17.96
N GLU A 72 -10.89 10.61 17.36
CA GLU A 72 -12.25 10.89 17.83
C GLU A 72 -13.19 9.67 17.72
N PHE A 73 -12.99 8.78 16.76
CA PHE A 73 -13.75 7.53 16.65
C PHE A 73 -13.23 6.42 17.58
N ARG A 74 -11.90 6.32 17.78
CA ARG A 74 -11.33 5.29 18.65
C ARG A 74 -11.83 5.39 20.08
N THR A 75 -11.88 6.59 20.62
CA THR A 75 -12.25 6.85 22.02
C THR A 75 -13.67 6.35 22.36
N PRO A 76 -14.76 6.77 21.64
CA PRO A 76 -16.10 6.27 21.93
C PRO A 76 -16.24 4.77 21.68
N LEU A 77 -15.58 4.20 20.65
CA LEU A 77 -15.62 2.76 20.40
C LEU A 77 -15.00 1.96 21.55
N THR A 78 -13.87 2.41 22.09
CA THR A 78 -13.24 1.80 23.25
C THR A 78 -14.14 1.90 24.50
N LEU A 79 -14.83 3.04 24.66
CA LEU A 79 -15.78 3.26 25.76
C LEU A 79 -17.05 2.41 25.60
N ILE A 80 -17.41 1.96 24.41
CA ILE A 80 -18.53 1.04 24.17
C ILE A 80 -18.13 -0.40 24.48
N VAL A 81 -16.95 -0.84 24.04
CA VAL A 81 -16.51 -2.24 24.21
C VAL A 81 -16.41 -2.63 25.68
N GLY A 82 -15.81 -1.81 26.53
CA GLY A 82 -15.63 -2.12 27.95
C GLY A 82 -16.92 -2.37 28.73
N PRO A 83 -17.97 -1.53 28.66
CA PRO A 83 -19.27 -1.79 29.26
C PRO A 83 -19.96 -3.05 28.72
N ILE A 84 -19.84 -3.33 27.41
CA ILE A 84 -20.40 -4.54 26.79
C ILE A 84 -19.76 -5.80 27.38
N GLU A 85 -18.43 -5.83 27.48
CA GLU A 85 -17.70 -6.96 28.07
C GLU A 85 -18.07 -7.18 29.55
N ARG A 86 -18.36 -6.11 30.31
CA ARG A 86 -18.87 -6.21 31.67
C ARG A 86 -20.31 -6.72 31.70
N ALA A 87 -21.17 -6.22 30.82
CA ALA A 87 -22.56 -6.64 30.73
C ALA A 87 -22.70 -8.13 30.36
N LEU A 88 -21.82 -8.62 29.46
CA LEU A 88 -21.74 -10.04 29.12
C LEU A 88 -21.42 -10.92 30.31
N LYS A 89 -20.53 -10.48 31.21
CA LYS A 89 -20.19 -11.21 32.44
C LYS A 89 -21.30 -11.19 33.50
N LEU A 90 -22.19 -10.20 33.47
CA LEU A 90 -23.24 -10.01 34.44
C LEU A 90 -24.60 -10.53 33.99
N SER A 91 -24.80 -10.78 32.71
CA SER A 91 -26.08 -11.23 32.15
C SER A 91 -26.17 -12.76 32.17
N TYR A 92 -27.32 -13.26 32.61
CA TYR A 92 -27.68 -14.69 32.54
C TYR A 92 -28.79 -14.97 31.50
N ASN A 93 -29.31 -13.93 30.84
CA ASN A 93 -30.33 -14.10 29.80
C ASN A 93 -29.69 -14.40 28.47
N PRO A 94 -29.91 -15.58 27.84
CA PRO A 94 -29.30 -15.98 26.59
C PRO A 94 -29.56 -15.00 25.43
N GLN A 95 -30.75 -14.43 25.34
CA GLN A 95 -31.12 -13.46 24.29
C GLN A 95 -30.32 -12.15 24.44
N VAL A 96 -30.15 -11.68 25.70
CA VAL A 96 -29.35 -10.49 25.98
C VAL A 96 -27.89 -10.75 25.70
N ILE A 97 -27.36 -11.93 26.05
CA ILE A 97 -25.98 -12.33 25.75
C ILE A 97 -25.73 -12.35 24.24
N GLU A 98 -26.65 -12.90 23.45
CA GLU A 98 -26.53 -12.92 21.99
C GLU A 98 -26.45 -11.49 21.40
N GLN A 99 -27.31 -10.57 21.83
CA GLN A 99 -27.29 -9.18 21.39
C GLN A 99 -26.03 -8.46 21.84
N LEU A 100 -25.54 -8.69 23.04
CA LEU A 100 -24.29 -8.11 23.53
C LEU A 100 -23.08 -8.61 22.70
N HIS A 101 -23.05 -9.90 22.39
CA HIS A 101 -21.99 -10.43 21.48
C HIS A 101 -22.08 -9.82 20.07
N PHE A 102 -23.29 -9.56 19.58
CA PHE A 102 -23.46 -8.89 18.30
C PHE A 102 -22.86 -7.46 18.33
N VAL A 103 -23.19 -6.69 19.37
CA VAL A 103 -22.67 -5.31 19.53
C VAL A 103 -21.15 -5.32 19.76
N GLU A 104 -20.65 -6.26 20.57
CA GLU A 104 -19.21 -6.43 20.82
C GLU A 104 -18.44 -6.67 19.52
N ARG A 105 -18.89 -7.63 18.71
CA ARG A 105 -18.24 -7.96 17.42
C ARG A 105 -18.22 -6.76 16.48
N ASN A 106 -19.34 -6.03 16.37
CA ASN A 106 -19.41 -4.86 15.50
C ASN A 106 -18.52 -3.71 16.01
N SER A 107 -18.47 -3.49 17.31
CA SER A 107 -17.59 -2.47 17.90
C SER A 107 -16.10 -2.80 17.71
N LYS A 108 -15.71 -4.05 17.92
CA LYS A 108 -14.33 -4.53 17.66
C LYS A 108 -13.97 -4.44 16.18
N TYR A 109 -14.92 -4.74 15.30
CA TYR A 109 -14.73 -4.56 13.84
C TYR A 109 -14.50 -3.10 13.47
N LEU A 110 -15.34 -2.17 13.96
CA LEU A 110 -15.15 -0.74 13.72
C LEU A 110 -13.80 -0.24 14.26
N LEU A 111 -13.41 -0.67 15.45
CA LEU A 111 -12.09 -0.33 16.01
C LEU A 111 -10.94 -0.83 15.14
N SER A 112 -11.07 -2.03 14.58
CA SER A 112 -10.07 -2.57 13.66
C SER A 112 -9.96 -1.76 12.36
N LEU A 113 -11.09 -1.29 11.79
CA LEU A 113 -11.12 -0.41 10.62
C LEU A 113 -10.43 0.94 10.90
N VAL A 114 -10.71 1.51 12.06
CA VAL A 114 -10.08 2.76 12.52
C VAL A 114 -8.56 2.57 12.64
N ASN A 115 -8.10 1.46 13.22
CA ASN A 115 -6.68 1.16 13.34
C ASN A 115 -6.01 0.92 11.97
N GLN A 116 -6.67 0.21 11.05
CA GLN A 116 -6.19 0.05 9.66
C GLN A 116 -6.04 1.40 8.96
N LEU A 117 -6.96 2.33 9.16
CA LEU A 117 -6.88 3.68 8.58
C LEU A 117 -5.69 4.47 9.15
N MET A 118 -5.39 4.29 10.44
CA MET A 118 -4.20 4.91 11.08
C MET A 118 -2.91 4.35 10.53
N ASP A 119 -2.81 3.01 10.38
CA ASP A 119 -1.64 2.37 9.81
C ASP A 119 -1.44 2.79 8.35
N PHE A 120 -2.52 2.82 7.56
CA PHE A 120 -2.50 3.34 6.19
C PHE A 120 -1.92 4.77 6.14
N ARG A 121 -2.37 5.64 7.05
CA ARG A 121 -1.85 6.99 7.15
C ARG A 121 -0.37 7.07 7.48
N LYS A 122 0.11 6.28 8.47
CA LYS A 122 1.54 6.22 8.81
C LYS A 122 2.37 5.81 7.61
N VAL A 123 1.89 4.83 6.83
CA VAL A 123 2.54 4.38 5.60
C VAL A 123 2.56 5.47 4.53
N GLU A 124 1.42 6.13 4.26
CA GLU A 124 1.31 7.16 3.22
C GLU A 124 2.15 8.41 3.53
N SER A 125 2.24 8.76 4.80
CA SER A 125 3.06 9.90 5.24
C SER A 125 4.55 9.57 5.40
N GLY A 126 4.97 8.33 5.12
CA GLY A 126 6.36 7.89 5.34
C GLY A 126 6.79 7.84 6.80
N LYS A 127 5.83 7.92 7.74
CA LYS A 127 6.08 7.91 9.19
C LYS A 127 6.00 6.52 9.82
N MET A 128 5.81 5.47 9.01
CA MET A 128 5.85 4.11 9.52
C MET A 128 7.30 3.67 9.63
N GLU A 129 7.79 3.56 10.84
CA GLU A 129 9.11 3.05 11.17
C GLU A 129 9.01 1.56 11.49
N ILE A 130 10.00 0.78 11.08
CA ILE A 130 10.12 -0.65 11.37
C ILE A 130 11.24 -0.82 12.39
N VAL A 131 10.86 -1.29 13.58
CA VAL A 131 11.79 -1.56 14.68
C VAL A 131 12.07 -3.05 14.73
N ARG A 132 13.19 -3.47 14.12
CA ARG A 132 13.56 -4.89 14.05
C ARG A 132 14.23 -5.32 15.34
N ASN A 133 13.67 -6.34 15.96
CA ASN A 133 14.23 -7.00 17.13
C ASN A 133 14.48 -8.49 16.83
N PRO A 134 15.44 -9.15 17.49
CA PRO A 134 15.59 -10.58 17.38
C PRO A 134 14.37 -11.29 17.98
N GLY A 135 13.80 -12.24 17.25
CA GLY A 135 12.63 -12.96 17.71
C GLY A 135 12.47 -14.33 17.04
N ASN A 136 11.77 -15.23 17.71
CA ASN A 136 11.46 -16.55 17.18
C ASN A 136 10.19 -16.49 16.34
N PHE A 137 10.35 -16.41 15.02
CA PHE A 137 9.24 -16.29 14.09
C PHE A 137 8.31 -17.52 14.04
N ALA A 138 8.84 -18.71 14.31
CA ALA A 138 8.03 -19.92 14.39
C ALA A 138 7.08 -19.86 15.59
N LYS A 139 7.56 -19.35 16.73
CA LYS A 139 6.74 -19.12 17.92
C LYS A 139 5.64 -18.11 17.62
N LEU A 140 5.97 -16.97 17.04
CA LEU A 140 5.01 -15.95 16.62
C LEU A 140 3.91 -16.53 15.73
N LEU A 141 4.27 -17.27 14.67
CA LEU A 141 3.27 -17.88 13.77
C LEU A 141 2.35 -18.85 14.51
N ASN A 142 2.89 -19.69 15.39
CA ASN A 142 2.07 -20.63 16.14
C ASN A 142 1.09 -19.92 17.10
N GLU A 143 1.55 -18.92 17.82
CA GLU A 143 0.70 -18.13 18.74
C GLU A 143 -0.41 -17.37 17.98
N LEU A 144 -0.07 -16.78 16.83
CA LEU A 144 -1.04 -16.07 15.97
C LEU A 144 -2.12 -16.98 15.39
N LEU A 145 -1.80 -18.26 15.15
CA LEU A 145 -2.73 -19.21 14.54
C LEU A 145 -3.76 -19.77 15.51
N VAL A 146 -3.47 -19.80 16.81
CA VAL A 146 -4.38 -20.40 17.83
C VAL A 146 -5.81 -19.85 17.75
N PRO A 147 -6.07 -18.53 17.73
CA PRO A 147 -7.43 -17.99 17.60
C PRO A 147 -8.11 -18.38 16.27
N PHE A 148 -7.33 -18.51 15.21
CA PHE A 148 -7.85 -18.85 13.88
C PHE A 148 -8.24 -20.34 13.76
N ASP A 149 -7.57 -21.23 14.51
CA ASP A 149 -7.93 -22.67 14.52
C ASP A 149 -9.37 -22.88 15.01
N ALA A 150 -9.74 -22.23 16.11
CA ALA A 150 -11.10 -22.31 16.63
C ALA A 150 -12.13 -21.80 15.62
N TYR A 151 -11.86 -20.62 15.03
CA TYR A 151 -12.74 -20.03 14.02
C TYR A 151 -12.85 -20.85 12.73
N ALA A 152 -11.73 -21.43 12.27
CA ALA A 152 -11.70 -22.32 11.11
C ALA A 152 -12.50 -23.59 11.37
N SER A 153 -12.32 -24.20 12.55
CA SER A 153 -13.02 -25.43 12.96
C SER A 153 -14.55 -25.23 12.97
N GLU A 154 -15.05 -24.12 13.54
CA GLU A 154 -16.48 -23.78 13.54
C GLU A 154 -17.04 -23.68 12.10
N ARG A 155 -16.23 -23.30 11.15
CA ARG A 155 -16.61 -23.18 9.72
C ARG A 155 -16.30 -24.43 8.90
N GLY A 156 -15.76 -25.46 9.51
CA GLY A 156 -15.34 -26.69 8.84
C GLY A 156 -14.17 -26.46 7.85
N ILE A 157 -13.29 -25.50 8.12
CA ILE A 157 -12.09 -25.21 7.34
C ILE A 157 -10.90 -25.83 8.07
N THR A 158 -9.99 -26.47 7.33
CA THR A 158 -8.76 -27.07 7.87
C THR A 158 -7.58 -26.13 7.70
N ILE A 159 -6.82 -25.85 8.77
CA ILE A 159 -5.56 -25.10 8.70
C ILE A 159 -4.39 -26.08 8.83
N GLU A 160 -3.59 -26.19 7.77
CA GLU A 160 -2.37 -27.00 7.74
C GLU A 160 -1.13 -26.12 7.89
N ARG A 161 -0.22 -26.50 8.80
CA ARG A 161 1.05 -25.81 9.06
C ARG A 161 2.22 -26.60 8.50
N ARG A 162 2.99 -26.01 7.59
CA ARG A 162 4.18 -26.60 6.98
C ARG A 162 5.40 -25.72 7.22
N PHE A 163 5.79 -25.59 8.49
CA PHE A 163 6.91 -24.76 8.90
C PHE A 163 8.21 -25.56 8.86
N ARG A 164 9.21 -25.01 8.15
CA ARG A 164 10.59 -25.49 8.14
C ARG A 164 11.50 -24.37 8.65
N LEU A 165 11.13 -23.80 9.79
CA LEU A 165 11.85 -22.69 10.38
C LEU A 165 12.93 -23.19 11.32
N PRO A 166 14.15 -22.63 11.26
CA PRO A 166 15.16 -22.88 12.26
C PRO A 166 14.67 -22.38 13.63
N SER A 167 15.18 -22.99 14.69
CA SER A 167 14.94 -22.54 16.07
C SER A 167 15.71 -21.25 16.41
N CYS A 168 16.38 -20.62 15.43
CA CYS A 168 17.14 -19.40 15.63
C CYS A 168 16.24 -18.17 15.57
N GLU A 169 16.69 -17.12 16.24
CA GLU A 169 16.09 -15.80 16.18
C GLU A 169 16.41 -15.12 14.85
N ILE A 170 15.42 -14.45 14.28
CA ILE A 170 15.57 -13.60 13.10
C ILE A 170 15.19 -12.16 13.45
N MET A 171 15.72 -11.19 12.69
CA MET A 171 15.47 -9.76 12.91
C MET A 171 14.21 -9.30 12.19
N TYR A 172 13.15 -8.98 12.93
CA TYR A 172 11.88 -8.47 12.36
C TYR A 172 11.16 -7.57 13.37
N ASP A 173 10.19 -6.81 12.88
CA ASP A 173 9.25 -6.05 13.71
C ASP A 173 8.03 -6.94 13.98
N GLU A 174 7.86 -7.34 15.25
CA GLU A 174 6.81 -8.30 15.65
C GLU A 174 5.41 -7.73 15.43
N ASP A 175 5.16 -6.48 15.83
CA ASP A 175 3.86 -5.83 15.65
C ASP A 175 3.49 -5.65 14.17
N ALA A 176 4.46 -5.27 13.36
CA ALA A 176 4.27 -5.10 11.93
C ALA A 176 4.00 -6.45 11.23
N MET A 177 4.76 -7.50 11.57
CA MET A 177 4.54 -8.84 11.01
C MET A 177 3.25 -9.49 11.52
N HIS A 178 2.86 -9.26 12.78
CA HIS A 178 1.55 -9.63 13.30
C HIS A 178 0.42 -9.09 12.40
N LYS A 179 0.47 -7.81 12.04
CA LYS A 179 -0.54 -7.18 11.16
C LYS A 179 -0.58 -7.83 9.78
N VAL A 180 0.58 -8.16 9.20
CA VAL A 180 0.67 -8.83 7.89
C VAL A 180 0.03 -10.21 7.96
N ILE A 181 0.45 -11.04 8.92
CA ILE A 181 0.00 -12.43 9.03
C ILE A 181 -1.50 -12.50 9.33
N VAL A 182 -1.99 -11.73 10.31
CA VAL A 182 -3.42 -11.66 10.65
C VAL A 182 -4.28 -11.25 9.46
N ASN A 183 -3.81 -10.27 8.68
CA ASN A 183 -4.54 -9.83 7.48
C ASN A 183 -4.60 -10.90 6.39
N LEU A 184 -3.48 -11.55 6.12
CA LEU A 184 -3.41 -12.61 5.10
C LEU A 184 -4.24 -13.85 5.49
N ILE A 185 -4.15 -14.30 6.75
CA ILE A 185 -4.94 -15.42 7.27
C ILE A 185 -6.42 -15.06 7.30
N GLY A 186 -6.76 -13.84 7.75
CA GLY A 186 -8.13 -13.34 7.76
C GLY A 186 -8.75 -13.33 6.36
N ASN A 187 -7.99 -12.93 5.34
CA ASN A 187 -8.42 -13.01 3.94
C ASN A 187 -8.61 -14.46 3.48
N ALA A 188 -7.66 -15.35 3.76
CA ALA A 188 -7.79 -16.76 3.42
C ALA A 188 -9.05 -17.38 4.02
N LEU A 189 -9.30 -17.16 5.32
CA LEU A 189 -10.51 -17.63 6.01
C LEU A 189 -11.81 -17.00 5.46
N LYS A 190 -11.75 -15.76 5.04
CA LYS A 190 -12.91 -15.05 4.48
C LYS A 190 -13.37 -15.65 3.15
N PHE A 191 -12.42 -16.06 2.32
CA PHE A 191 -12.69 -16.53 0.96
C PHE A 191 -12.69 -18.05 0.81
N THR A 192 -12.20 -18.80 1.81
CA THR A 192 -12.26 -20.28 1.78
C THR A 192 -13.69 -20.75 2.12
N PRO A 193 -14.31 -21.58 1.26
CA PRO A 193 -15.62 -22.16 1.52
C PRO A 193 -15.56 -23.20 2.63
N LYS A 194 -16.72 -23.56 3.17
CA LYS A 194 -16.87 -24.67 4.13
C LYS A 194 -16.32 -25.98 3.53
N GLY A 195 -15.53 -26.72 4.31
CA GLY A 195 -14.83 -27.93 3.84
C GLY A 195 -13.53 -27.66 3.11
N GLY A 196 -13.16 -26.39 2.93
CA GLY A 196 -11.89 -26.01 2.30
C GLY A 196 -10.69 -26.11 3.22
N GLN A 197 -9.53 -25.80 2.67
CA GLN A 197 -8.24 -25.92 3.35
C GLN A 197 -7.41 -24.66 3.17
N ILE A 198 -6.70 -24.27 4.23
CA ILE A 198 -5.68 -23.22 4.21
C ILE A 198 -4.35 -23.87 4.60
N THR A 199 -3.34 -23.72 3.75
CA THR A 199 -1.99 -24.25 4.04
C THR A 199 -1.02 -23.08 4.20
N ILE A 200 -0.30 -23.05 5.32
CA ILE A 200 0.68 -22.02 5.64
C ILE A 200 2.07 -22.62 5.58
N TYR A 201 2.86 -22.13 4.66
CA TYR A 201 4.27 -22.49 4.49
C TYR A 201 5.15 -21.39 5.06
N ALA A 202 6.19 -21.78 5.79
CA ALA A 202 7.23 -20.85 6.22
C ALA A 202 8.58 -21.59 6.18
N THR A 203 9.53 -21.07 5.40
CA THR A 203 10.84 -21.68 5.23
C THR A 203 11.90 -20.60 4.98
N PRO A 204 13.12 -20.74 5.55
CA PRO A 204 14.22 -19.87 5.17
C PRO A 204 14.66 -20.19 3.74
N PHE A 205 15.13 -19.19 3.03
CA PHE A 205 15.80 -19.37 1.74
C PHE A 205 16.95 -18.36 1.61
N ARG A 206 17.92 -18.70 0.80
CA ARG A 206 19.09 -17.85 0.57
C ARG A 206 19.00 -17.22 -0.82
N GLN A 207 19.15 -15.91 -0.86
CA GLN A 207 19.18 -15.13 -2.10
C GLN A 207 20.34 -14.12 -2.02
N GLU A 208 21.29 -14.17 -2.98
CA GLU A 208 22.42 -13.23 -3.07
C GLU A 208 23.17 -13.06 -1.73
N GLU A 209 23.53 -14.16 -1.09
CA GLU A 209 24.20 -14.23 0.23
C GLU A 209 23.37 -13.71 1.44
N GLN A 210 22.14 -13.28 1.23
CA GLN A 210 21.22 -12.91 2.30
C GLN A 210 20.28 -14.05 2.66
N GLU A 211 20.16 -14.33 3.94
CA GLU A 211 19.11 -15.21 4.43
C GLU A 211 17.79 -14.47 4.50
N LYS A 212 16.78 -14.99 3.83
CA LYS A 212 15.41 -14.46 3.78
C LYS A 212 14.43 -15.51 4.26
N LEU A 213 13.27 -15.05 4.70
CA LEU A 213 12.15 -15.90 5.08
C LEU A 213 11.10 -15.89 3.98
N PHE A 214 10.76 -17.04 3.45
CA PHE A 214 9.63 -17.23 2.56
C PHE A 214 8.41 -17.65 3.37
N ILE A 215 7.30 -16.92 3.21
CA ILE A 215 6.01 -17.23 3.81
C ILE A 215 5.00 -17.32 2.67
N CYS A 216 4.22 -18.39 2.63
CA CYS A 216 3.14 -18.56 1.68
C CYS A 216 1.87 -19.02 2.42
N ILE A 217 0.78 -18.33 2.19
CA ILE A 217 -0.55 -18.69 2.67
C ILE A 217 -1.37 -19.05 1.43
N ARG A 218 -1.73 -20.33 1.32
CA ARG A 218 -2.50 -20.88 0.21
C ARG A 218 -3.86 -21.32 0.73
N ASP A 219 -4.90 -20.86 0.09
CA ASP A 219 -6.27 -21.28 0.34
C ASP A 219 -6.87 -22.05 -0.85
N THR A 220 -7.97 -22.73 -0.60
CA THR A 220 -8.77 -23.43 -1.64
C THR A 220 -10.03 -22.64 -2.00
N GLY A 221 -9.96 -21.34 -1.90
CA GLY A 221 -11.01 -20.41 -2.30
C GLY A 221 -11.18 -20.32 -3.82
N PRO A 222 -12.02 -19.42 -4.31
CA PRO A 222 -12.30 -19.26 -5.73
C PRO A 222 -11.12 -18.71 -6.55
N GLY A 223 -10.02 -18.34 -5.88
CA GLY A 223 -8.85 -17.73 -6.51
C GLY A 223 -9.11 -16.29 -6.98
N LEU A 224 -8.21 -15.75 -7.77
CA LEU A 224 -8.29 -14.41 -8.35
C LEU A 224 -8.17 -14.50 -9.87
N PRO A 225 -8.95 -13.71 -10.64
CA PRO A 225 -8.70 -13.54 -12.06
C PRO A 225 -7.28 -13.04 -12.32
N GLU A 226 -6.65 -13.52 -13.38
CA GLU A 226 -5.27 -13.15 -13.70
C GLU A 226 -5.05 -11.63 -13.81
N GLU A 227 -6.07 -10.93 -14.33
CA GLU A 227 -6.08 -9.48 -14.46
C GLU A 227 -6.13 -8.71 -13.11
N GLU A 228 -6.51 -9.38 -12.03
CA GLU A 228 -6.65 -8.80 -10.70
C GLU A 228 -5.45 -9.07 -9.79
N ILE A 229 -4.60 -10.05 -10.12
CA ILE A 229 -3.47 -10.50 -9.30
C ILE A 229 -2.55 -9.34 -8.90
N ASP A 230 -2.17 -8.50 -9.84
CA ASP A 230 -1.32 -7.33 -9.56
C ASP A 230 -2.08 -6.18 -8.89
N LYS A 231 -3.40 -6.13 -9.08
CA LYS A 231 -4.25 -5.03 -8.59
C LYS A 231 -4.66 -5.20 -7.13
N VAL A 232 -4.70 -6.44 -6.60
CA VAL A 232 -5.16 -6.70 -5.23
C VAL A 232 -4.33 -6.00 -4.14
N PHE A 233 -3.09 -5.63 -4.46
CA PHE A 233 -2.21 -4.87 -3.58
C PHE A 233 -2.30 -3.35 -3.77
N ASN A 234 -3.18 -2.87 -4.66
CA ASN A 234 -3.41 -1.43 -4.85
C ASN A 234 -4.34 -0.88 -3.76
N ARG A 235 -4.21 0.42 -3.50
CA ARG A 235 -5.04 1.13 -2.50
C ARG A 235 -6.51 1.05 -2.87
N PHE A 236 -7.35 0.72 -1.90
CA PHE A 236 -8.81 0.68 -2.03
C PHE A 236 -9.32 -0.29 -3.10
N TYR A 237 -8.46 -1.18 -3.59
CA TYR A 237 -8.87 -2.17 -4.56
C TYR A 237 -9.72 -3.25 -3.89
N GLN A 238 -10.84 -3.58 -4.52
CA GLN A 238 -11.74 -4.66 -4.17
C GLN A 238 -12.18 -5.34 -5.47
N SER A 239 -12.13 -6.68 -5.50
CA SER A 239 -12.64 -7.42 -6.65
C SER A 239 -14.15 -7.15 -6.82
N GLN A 240 -14.55 -6.83 -8.04
CA GLN A 240 -15.95 -6.57 -8.38
C GLN A 240 -16.74 -7.86 -8.67
N ASN A 241 -16.07 -9.00 -8.73
CA ASN A 241 -16.72 -10.28 -9.00
C ASN A 241 -17.62 -10.69 -7.83
N LYS A 242 -18.92 -10.84 -8.09
CA LYS A 242 -19.93 -11.28 -7.11
C LYS A 242 -19.62 -12.67 -6.51
N THR A 243 -18.86 -13.51 -7.20
CA THR A 243 -18.35 -14.80 -6.71
C THR A 243 -17.33 -14.63 -5.58
N HIS A 244 -16.67 -13.47 -5.48
CA HIS A 244 -15.73 -13.10 -4.42
C HIS A 244 -16.39 -12.28 -3.30
N SER A 245 -17.72 -12.10 -3.34
CA SER A 245 -18.46 -11.51 -2.22
C SER A 245 -18.17 -12.36 -0.99
N SER A 246 -17.69 -11.73 0.07
CA SER A 246 -17.44 -12.41 1.34
C SER A 246 -18.65 -13.25 1.70
N ILE A 247 -18.43 -14.51 2.06
CA ILE A 247 -19.45 -15.47 2.51
C ILE A 247 -20.33 -14.89 3.63
N ASN A 248 -19.89 -13.83 4.30
CA ASN A 248 -20.58 -13.13 5.39
C ASN A 248 -21.06 -11.71 5.05
N GLY A 249 -21.11 -11.30 3.78
CA GLY A 249 -21.58 -9.96 3.37
C GLY A 249 -20.69 -8.77 3.81
N GLN A 250 -19.57 -9.02 4.48
CA GLN A 250 -18.64 -7.96 4.90
C GLN A 250 -17.69 -7.59 3.75
N SER A 251 -17.93 -6.44 3.14
CA SER A 251 -16.98 -5.82 2.21
C SER A 251 -15.68 -5.47 2.96
N GLY A 252 -14.54 -5.73 2.36
CA GLY A 252 -13.25 -5.29 2.92
C GLY A 252 -13.03 -3.80 2.68
N THR A 253 -12.04 -3.18 3.34
CA THR A 253 -11.66 -1.77 3.10
C THR A 253 -10.84 -1.57 1.84
N GLY A 254 -10.25 -2.62 1.27
CA GLY A 254 -9.25 -2.53 0.22
C GLY A 254 -7.90 -1.95 0.69
N ILE A 255 -7.70 -1.80 2.01
CA ILE A 255 -6.48 -1.25 2.61
C ILE A 255 -5.54 -2.37 3.08
N GLY A 256 -6.08 -3.51 3.49
CA GLY A 256 -5.31 -4.55 4.18
C GLY A 256 -4.15 -5.10 3.38
N LEU A 257 -4.38 -5.58 2.15
CA LEU A 257 -3.30 -6.12 1.29
C LEU A 257 -2.29 -5.04 0.88
N TYR A 258 -2.75 -3.80 0.66
CA TYR A 258 -1.85 -2.67 0.43
C TYR A 258 -0.91 -2.45 1.63
N LEU A 259 -1.43 -2.47 2.87
CA LEU A 259 -0.61 -2.37 4.08
C LEU A 259 0.39 -3.52 4.19
N CYS A 260 -0.04 -4.77 3.92
CA CYS A 260 0.86 -5.92 3.88
C CYS A 260 2.03 -5.67 2.93
N LYS A 261 1.75 -5.22 1.70
CA LYS A 261 2.78 -4.90 0.71
C LYS A 261 3.76 -3.84 1.22
N ARG A 262 3.26 -2.78 1.82
CA ARG A 262 4.12 -1.69 2.33
C ARG A 262 4.96 -2.13 3.53
N ILE A 263 4.39 -2.87 4.47
CA ILE A 263 5.12 -3.41 5.62
C ILE A 263 6.23 -4.36 5.17
N VAL A 264 5.92 -5.28 4.25
CA VAL A 264 6.91 -6.22 3.70
C VAL A 264 8.02 -5.48 2.96
N GLN A 265 7.71 -4.44 2.18
CA GLN A 265 8.69 -3.58 1.52
C GLN A 265 9.59 -2.84 2.52
N LEU A 266 9.03 -2.33 3.63
CA LEU A 266 9.81 -1.68 4.69
C LEU A 266 10.75 -2.68 5.40
N HIS A 267 10.42 -3.98 5.41
CA HIS A 267 11.32 -5.04 5.86
C HIS A 267 12.38 -5.44 4.81
N GLY A 268 12.35 -4.86 3.61
CA GLY A 268 13.25 -5.20 2.50
C GLY A 268 12.81 -6.45 1.72
N GLY A 269 11.56 -6.88 1.89
CA GLY A 269 10.95 -8.02 1.22
C GLY A 269 10.05 -7.65 0.05
N SER A 270 9.42 -8.67 -0.54
CA SER A 270 8.41 -8.53 -1.58
C SER A 270 7.22 -9.45 -1.29
N ILE A 271 6.04 -9.09 -1.78
CA ILE A 271 4.81 -9.88 -1.67
C ILE A 271 4.14 -9.97 -3.04
N CYS A 272 3.61 -11.13 -3.36
CA CYS A 272 2.84 -11.36 -4.58
C CYS A 272 1.66 -12.31 -4.30
N ALA A 273 0.66 -12.29 -5.17
CA ALA A 273 -0.40 -13.28 -5.27
C ALA A 273 -0.16 -14.17 -6.50
N LYS A 274 -0.70 -15.38 -6.49
CA LYS A 274 -0.63 -16.34 -7.60
C LYS A 274 -1.94 -17.08 -7.73
#